data_c1336e611e6421453c350b87cdf15d90
#
_entry.id   c1336e611e6421453c350b87cdf15d90
#
_cell.length_a   1.000
_cell.length_b   1.000
_cell.length_c   1.000
_cell.angle_alpha   90.00
_cell.angle_beta   90.00
_cell.angle_gamma   90.00
#
_symmetry.space_group_name_H-M   'P 1'
#
loop_
_entity.id
_entity.type
_entity.pdbx_description
1 polymer ?
#
loop_
_entity_poly.entity_id
_entity_poly.type
_entity_poly.pdbx_seq_one_letter_code
_entity_poly.pdbx_strand_id
1 'polypeptide(L)'
;MNARVRVTARVRPLAARRRSAAVAAAAALALCVFAVSGAFGDVSHVGWPHTVTVWFASNGGQVGVGTDGNDMLLGGAGSDTIYGGPGNDILWGDQHPSPNGPNQTDLIYGNAGSDWIYTSHGDNTVYGGTGDDHIFDYFGHGTINCGPGHDIVTTDKSHIHDYTYHGCEVVKIGFP
;
A
#
# COMPACT_ATOMS: atom_id res chain seq x y z
N MET A 1 -27.67 -1.56 -80.43
CA MET A 1 -27.38 -2.70 -79.54
C MET A 1 -26.36 -2.24 -78.52
N ASN A 2 -26.80 -1.82 -77.32
CA ASN A 2 -25.90 -1.33 -76.28
C ASN A 2 -25.70 -2.40 -75.20
N ALA A 3 -24.50 -2.98 -75.18
CA ALA A 3 -24.08 -3.93 -74.15
C ALA A 3 -23.72 -3.12 -72.86
N ARG A 4 -24.51 -3.32 -71.77
CA ARG A 4 -24.16 -2.83 -70.44
C ARG A 4 -23.23 -3.84 -69.77
N VAL A 5 -22.00 -3.42 -69.52
CA VAL A 5 -21.04 -4.16 -68.66
C VAL A 5 -21.43 -3.87 -67.21
N ARG A 6 -21.83 -4.92 -66.46
CA ARG A 6 -21.99 -4.87 -65.01
C ARG A 6 -20.66 -5.22 -64.36
N VAL A 7 -20.02 -4.27 -63.70
CA VAL A 7 -18.90 -4.49 -62.82
C VAL A 7 -19.43 -4.82 -61.44
N THR A 8 -19.32 -6.08 -61.02
CA THR A 8 -19.59 -6.48 -59.63
C THR A 8 -18.30 -6.42 -58.84
N ALA A 9 -18.11 -5.35 -58.07
CA ALA A 9 -17.06 -5.26 -57.08
C ALA A 9 -17.38 -6.19 -55.88
N ARG A 10 -16.68 -7.28 -55.73
CA ARG A 10 -16.68 -8.08 -54.51
C ARG A 10 -15.86 -7.37 -53.45
N VAL A 11 -16.55 -6.78 -52.51
CA VAL A 11 -15.93 -6.30 -51.27
C VAL A 11 -15.63 -7.51 -50.40
N ARG A 12 -14.34 -7.83 -50.21
CA ARG A 12 -13.90 -8.81 -49.23
C ARG A 12 -14.02 -8.19 -47.85
N PRO A 13 -14.69 -8.80 -46.85
CA PRO A 13 -14.66 -8.30 -45.51
C PRO A 13 -13.22 -8.46 -44.96
N LEU A 14 -12.62 -7.35 -44.51
CA LEU A 14 -11.43 -7.36 -43.69
C LEU A 14 -11.74 -8.18 -42.43
N ALA A 15 -11.02 -9.28 -42.27
CA ALA A 15 -11.04 -10.02 -41.02
C ALA A 15 -10.58 -9.08 -39.90
N ALA A 16 -11.51 -8.72 -39.02
CA ALA A 16 -11.21 -8.02 -37.79
C ALA A 16 -10.28 -8.91 -36.97
N ARG A 17 -9.01 -8.55 -36.92
CA ARG A 17 -8.07 -9.11 -35.96
C ARG A 17 -8.66 -8.85 -34.58
N ARG A 18 -9.16 -9.88 -33.93
CA ARG A 18 -9.41 -9.91 -32.49
C ARG A 18 -8.06 -9.66 -31.80
N ARG A 19 -7.75 -8.41 -31.49
CA ARG A 19 -6.70 -8.09 -30.54
C ARG A 19 -7.21 -8.59 -29.20
N SER A 20 -6.49 -9.55 -28.66
CA SER A 20 -6.73 -10.16 -27.37
C SER A 20 -6.98 -9.08 -26.33
N ALA A 21 -8.12 -9.14 -25.67
CA ALA A 21 -8.53 -8.23 -24.59
C ALA A 21 -7.74 -8.48 -23.27
N ALA A 22 -6.54 -9.05 -23.40
CA ALA A 22 -5.70 -9.41 -22.25
C ALA A 22 -4.62 -8.37 -21.91
N VAL A 23 -4.56 -7.23 -22.59
CA VAL A 23 -3.56 -6.17 -22.32
C VAL A 23 -4.19 -4.87 -21.85
N ALA A 24 -5.51 -4.81 -21.71
CA ALA A 24 -6.21 -3.59 -21.30
C ALA A 24 -6.61 -3.56 -19.80
N ALA A 25 -6.26 -4.59 -19.03
CA ALA A 25 -6.58 -4.63 -17.59
C ALA A 25 -5.42 -4.12 -16.69
N ALA A 26 -4.27 -3.79 -17.26
CA ALA A 26 -3.10 -3.32 -16.49
C ALA A 26 -2.91 -1.79 -16.54
N ALA A 27 -3.83 -1.04 -17.13
CA ALA A 27 -3.67 0.40 -17.31
C ALA A 27 -4.77 1.24 -16.66
N ALA A 28 -5.54 0.69 -15.74
CA ALA A 28 -6.59 1.40 -15.02
C ALA A 28 -6.37 1.39 -13.50
N LEU A 29 -5.16 1.08 -13.01
CA LEU A 29 -4.72 1.65 -11.74
C LEU A 29 -4.38 3.11 -12.05
N ALA A 30 -5.39 3.94 -12.08
CA ALA A 30 -5.19 5.38 -12.12
C ALA A 30 -4.40 5.74 -10.86
N LEU A 31 -3.13 6.03 -11.06
CA LEU A 31 -2.31 6.78 -10.13
C LEU A 31 -3.07 8.06 -9.79
N CYS A 32 -3.82 8.08 -8.70
CA CYS A 32 -4.12 9.31 -8.02
C CYS A 32 -2.86 9.71 -7.22
N VAL A 33 -1.77 9.92 -7.92
CA VAL A 33 -0.64 10.68 -7.38
C VAL A 33 -1.11 12.13 -7.34
N PHE A 34 -1.79 12.50 -6.29
CA PHE A 34 -1.87 13.92 -5.93
C PHE A 34 -0.51 14.28 -5.36
N ALA A 35 0.38 14.75 -6.22
CA ALA A 35 1.53 15.52 -5.77
C ALA A 35 0.96 16.78 -5.09
N VAL A 36 0.70 16.69 -3.81
CA VAL A 36 0.46 17.87 -2.97
C VAL A 36 1.85 18.46 -2.68
N SER A 37 2.39 19.18 -3.66
CA SER A 37 3.50 20.10 -3.40
C SER A 37 2.94 21.31 -2.65
N GLY A 38 2.79 21.19 -1.35
CA GLY A 38 2.31 22.27 -0.48
C GLY A 38 2.68 21.98 0.95
N ALA A 39 3.76 22.58 1.39
CA ALA A 39 4.10 23.00 2.75
C ALA A 39 3.22 22.39 3.88
N PHE A 40 3.26 21.10 4.08
CA PHE A 40 3.06 20.57 5.40
C PHE A 40 4.41 20.70 6.09
N GLY A 41 4.45 21.56 7.10
CA GLY A 41 5.64 21.73 7.92
C GLY A 41 6.12 20.35 8.36
N ASP A 42 7.41 20.17 8.31
CA ASP A 42 8.15 19.03 8.82
C ASP A 42 7.53 18.51 10.12
N VAL A 43 6.66 17.52 10.05
CA VAL A 43 6.12 16.81 11.21
C VAL A 43 7.15 15.76 11.56
N SER A 44 8.37 16.22 11.89
CA SER A 44 9.44 15.33 12.26
C SER A 44 9.19 14.76 13.65
N HIS A 45 8.71 13.54 13.72
CA HIS A 45 8.97 12.69 14.86
C HIS A 45 10.46 12.36 14.89
N VAL A 46 11.06 12.40 16.07
CA VAL A 46 12.47 12.07 16.23
C VAL A 46 12.70 10.63 15.74
N GLY A 47 13.51 10.48 14.69
CA GLY A 47 13.85 9.19 14.10
C GLY A 47 13.11 8.85 12.81
N TRP A 48 12.05 9.59 12.46
CA TRP A 48 11.39 9.37 11.18
C TRP A 48 12.27 9.74 9.99
N PRO A 49 12.21 9.01 8.89
CA PRO A 49 12.87 9.40 7.65
C PRO A 49 12.27 10.70 7.11
N HIS A 50 13.08 11.48 6.40
CA HIS A 50 12.56 12.63 5.65
C HIS A 50 11.76 12.13 4.47
N THR A 51 10.46 12.38 4.48
CA THR A 51 9.55 11.94 3.42
C THR A 51 9.46 12.94 2.29
N VAL A 52 9.30 12.46 1.07
CA VAL A 52 9.16 13.26 -0.13
C VAL A 52 7.75 13.24 -0.71
N THR A 53 7.00 12.18 -0.46
CA THR A 53 5.64 12.01 -0.94
C THR A 53 4.71 11.70 0.23
N VAL A 54 3.53 12.26 0.21
CA VAL A 54 2.49 11.99 1.23
C VAL A 54 1.21 11.58 0.52
N TRP A 55 0.68 10.43 0.90
CA TRP A 55 -0.60 9.93 0.41
C TRP A 55 -1.56 9.73 1.57
N PHE A 56 -2.81 10.15 1.38
CA PHE A 56 -3.90 9.98 2.34
C PHE A 56 -5.04 9.21 1.69
N ALA A 57 -5.44 8.11 2.29
CA ALA A 57 -6.66 7.43 1.89
C ALA A 57 -7.91 8.20 2.33
N SER A 58 -8.97 8.04 1.59
CA SER A 58 -10.32 8.42 2.03
C SER A 58 -10.95 7.27 2.83
N ASN A 59 -12.14 7.47 3.36
CA ASN A 59 -12.85 6.39 4.02
C ASN A 59 -13.27 5.30 3.02
N GLY A 60 -13.05 4.04 3.39
CA GLY A 60 -13.31 2.85 2.56
C GLY A 60 -12.03 2.26 2.00
N GLY A 61 -12.00 0.95 1.79
CA GLY A 61 -10.79 0.22 1.39
C GLY A 61 -10.15 0.74 0.11
N GLN A 62 -8.88 1.05 0.17
CA GLN A 62 -8.09 1.63 -0.92
C GLN A 62 -6.73 0.95 -1.08
N VAL A 63 -6.06 1.29 -2.16
CA VAL A 63 -4.68 0.83 -2.42
C VAL A 63 -3.78 2.06 -2.51
N GLY A 64 -2.82 2.15 -1.59
CA GLY A 64 -1.74 3.12 -1.60
C GLY A 64 -0.46 2.51 -2.14
N VAL A 65 0.23 3.21 -3.01
CA VAL A 65 1.52 2.77 -3.55
C VAL A 65 2.49 3.94 -3.50
N GLY A 66 3.61 3.74 -2.82
CA GLY A 66 4.69 4.71 -2.74
C GLY A 66 5.53 4.80 -4.02
N THR A 67 6.57 5.56 -3.94
CA THR A 67 7.54 5.80 -5.01
C THR A 67 8.84 5.00 -4.79
N ASP A 68 9.93 5.39 -5.44
CA ASP A 68 11.27 4.85 -5.17
C ASP A 68 12.00 5.60 -4.03
N GLY A 69 11.37 6.58 -3.40
CA GLY A 69 11.92 7.40 -2.33
C GLY A 69 11.16 7.24 -1.03
N ASN A 70 11.55 7.99 -0.01
CA ASN A 70 10.89 7.93 1.29
C ASN A 70 9.48 8.54 1.22
N ASP A 71 8.48 7.77 1.55
CA ASP A 71 7.08 8.14 1.46
C ASP A 71 6.38 8.12 2.82
N MET A 72 5.30 8.87 2.94
CA MET A 72 4.35 8.74 4.04
C MET A 72 3.00 8.32 3.47
N LEU A 73 2.58 7.11 3.78
CA LEU A 73 1.32 6.55 3.30
C LEU A 73 0.39 6.30 4.48
N LEU A 74 -0.71 7.03 4.49
CA LEU A 74 -1.69 6.99 5.57
C LEU A 74 -2.98 6.38 5.05
N GLY A 75 -3.30 5.19 5.48
CA GLY A 75 -4.59 4.56 5.27
C GLY A 75 -5.71 5.39 5.90
N GLY A 76 -6.90 5.17 5.45
CA GLY A 76 -8.09 5.81 5.98
C GLY A 76 -8.85 4.88 6.91
N ALA A 77 -10.17 5.04 6.95
CA ALA A 77 -11.03 4.05 7.55
C ALA A 77 -11.37 2.98 6.52
N GLY A 78 -11.32 1.72 6.88
CA GLY A 78 -11.67 0.61 5.99
C GLY A 78 -10.55 -0.40 5.86
N SER A 79 -10.66 -1.28 4.90
CA SER A 79 -9.63 -2.30 4.67
C SER A 79 -8.70 -1.83 3.55
N ASP A 80 -7.50 -1.41 3.91
CA ASP A 80 -6.56 -0.79 3.01
C ASP A 80 -5.43 -1.76 2.61
N THR A 81 -4.85 -1.52 1.44
CA THR A 81 -3.62 -2.19 1.02
C THR A 81 -2.56 -1.14 0.74
N ILE A 82 -1.44 -1.19 1.45
CA ILE A 82 -0.39 -0.17 1.41
C ILE A 82 0.92 -0.82 1.00
N TYR A 83 1.57 -0.26 -0.01
CA TYR A 83 2.90 -0.64 -0.47
C TYR A 83 3.83 0.57 -0.34
N GLY A 84 4.82 0.50 0.55
CA GLY A 84 5.85 1.54 0.69
C GLY A 84 6.65 1.70 -0.60
N GLY A 85 7.31 0.68 -1.00
CA GLY A 85 8.19 0.68 -2.17
C GLY A 85 9.66 0.59 -1.78
N PRO A 86 10.58 0.98 -2.64
CA PRO A 86 11.94 1.27 -2.22
C PRO A 86 12.01 2.59 -1.47
N GLY A 87 12.75 2.63 -0.37
CA GLY A 87 12.89 3.84 0.43
C GLY A 87 12.72 3.55 1.91
N ASN A 88 12.87 4.55 2.74
CA ASN A 88 12.55 4.41 4.17
C ASN A 88 11.21 5.12 4.40
N ASP A 89 10.17 4.32 4.56
CA ASP A 89 8.81 4.79 4.47
C ASP A 89 8.14 4.90 5.85
N ILE A 90 7.06 5.66 5.92
CA ILE A 90 6.17 5.75 7.07
C ILE A 90 4.79 5.28 6.63
N LEU A 91 4.36 4.15 7.17
CA LEU A 91 3.13 3.48 6.75
C LEU A 91 2.18 3.35 7.92
N TRP A 92 0.93 3.77 7.74
CA TRP A 92 -0.13 3.64 8.73
C TRP A 92 -1.33 2.94 8.10
N GLY A 93 -1.82 1.86 8.72
CA GLY A 93 -3.06 1.22 8.30
C GLY A 93 -4.25 2.19 8.41
N ASP A 94 -4.46 2.76 9.58
CA ASP A 94 -5.50 3.77 9.82
C ASP A 94 -4.92 5.11 10.28
N GLN A 95 -5.29 6.18 9.62
CA GLN A 95 -4.86 7.54 9.99
C GLN A 95 -5.46 8.03 11.32
N HIS A 96 -6.62 7.52 11.71
CA HIS A 96 -7.31 7.90 12.94
C HIS A 96 -7.71 6.67 13.74
N PRO A 97 -7.50 6.68 15.07
CA PRO A 97 -8.09 5.70 15.98
C PRO A 97 -9.61 5.97 16.16
N SER A 98 -10.28 6.42 15.10
CA SER A 98 -11.73 6.58 15.10
C SER A 98 -12.38 5.20 15.14
N PRO A 99 -13.63 5.05 15.60
CA PRO A 99 -14.29 3.76 15.74
C PRO A 99 -14.52 3.11 14.38
N ASN A 100 -13.44 2.77 13.72
CA ASN A 100 -13.42 1.90 12.58
C ASN A 100 -13.96 0.57 13.08
N GLY A 101 -14.91 0.02 12.37
CA GLY A 101 -15.57 -1.19 12.83
C GLY A 101 -14.56 -2.32 13.08
N PRO A 102 -14.85 -3.25 14.01
CA PRO A 102 -13.92 -4.33 14.37
C PRO A 102 -13.64 -5.33 13.24
N ASN A 103 -14.15 -5.09 12.05
CA ASN A 103 -14.10 -6.03 10.92
C ASN A 103 -13.29 -5.49 9.73
N GLN A 104 -12.41 -4.53 9.92
CA GLN A 104 -11.50 -4.09 8.85
C GLN A 104 -10.24 -4.94 8.85
N THR A 105 -9.60 -5.02 7.70
CA THR A 105 -8.38 -5.80 7.49
C THR A 105 -7.43 -4.99 6.64
N ASP A 106 -6.27 -4.63 7.19
CA ASP A 106 -5.26 -3.93 6.42
C ASP A 106 -4.11 -4.84 6.03
N LEU A 107 -3.57 -4.58 4.86
CA LEU A 107 -2.44 -5.29 4.31
C LEU A 107 -1.34 -4.29 4.02
N ILE A 108 -0.24 -4.37 4.78
CA ILE A 108 0.83 -3.38 4.74
C ILE A 108 2.14 -4.05 4.33
N TYR A 109 2.79 -3.51 3.31
CA TYR A 109 4.10 -3.93 2.82
C TYR A 109 5.08 -2.75 2.89
N GLY A 110 6.12 -2.84 3.71
CA GLY A 110 7.25 -1.91 3.68
C GLY A 110 8.00 -2.03 2.36
N ASN A 111 8.33 -3.23 1.97
CA ASN A 111 9.13 -3.66 0.84
C ASN A 111 10.63 -3.50 1.06
N ALA A 112 11.27 -2.42 0.66
CA ALA A 112 12.73 -2.32 0.75
C ALA A 112 13.19 -0.98 1.32
N GLY A 113 13.93 -1.04 2.41
CA GLY A 113 14.40 0.10 3.17
C GLY A 113 14.15 -0.11 4.65
N SER A 114 14.45 0.89 5.45
CA SER A 114 14.17 0.83 6.89
C SER A 114 12.89 1.60 7.18
N ASP A 115 11.81 0.85 7.33
CA ASP A 115 10.46 1.39 7.36
C ASP A 115 9.93 1.60 8.79
N TRP A 116 9.04 2.57 8.93
CA TRP A 116 8.26 2.80 10.14
C TRP A 116 6.81 2.44 9.87
N ILE A 117 6.35 1.34 10.46
CA ILE A 117 5.04 0.77 10.18
C ILE A 117 4.19 0.80 11.44
N TYR A 118 3.02 1.41 11.34
CA TYR A 118 2.02 1.46 12.39
C TYR A 118 0.83 0.60 11.99
N THR A 119 0.52 -0.40 12.82
CA THR A 119 -0.69 -1.21 12.62
C THR A 119 -1.94 -0.38 12.90
N SER A 120 -3.06 -0.92 12.51
CA SER A 120 -4.37 -0.31 12.67
C SER A 120 -5.30 -1.17 13.53
N HIS A 121 -6.53 -0.72 13.70
CA HIS A 121 -7.55 -1.56 14.31
C HIS A 121 -7.97 -2.70 13.35
N GLY A 122 -8.54 -3.75 13.91
CA GLY A 122 -9.02 -4.89 13.13
C GLY A 122 -7.98 -5.99 12.95
N ASP A 123 -8.07 -6.76 11.87
CA ASP A 123 -7.20 -7.90 11.58
C ASP A 123 -6.17 -7.50 10.52
N ASN A 124 -4.93 -7.31 10.93
CA ASN A 124 -3.90 -6.76 10.07
C ASN A 124 -2.86 -7.80 9.66
N THR A 125 -2.38 -7.67 8.43
CA THR A 125 -1.21 -8.42 7.95
C THR A 125 -0.13 -7.43 7.53
N VAL A 126 1.02 -7.52 8.20
CA VAL A 126 2.16 -6.64 7.97
C VAL A 126 3.35 -7.43 7.48
N TYR A 127 3.99 -6.93 6.45
CA TYR A 127 5.29 -7.36 5.95
C TYR A 127 6.24 -6.17 6.01
N GLY A 128 7.25 -6.22 6.90
CA GLY A 128 8.31 -5.21 6.95
C GLY A 128 9.03 -5.15 5.62
N GLY A 129 9.70 -6.21 5.28
CA GLY A 129 10.37 -6.31 3.99
C GLY A 129 11.85 -6.57 4.15
N THR A 130 12.68 -5.84 3.44
CA THR A 130 14.14 -5.92 3.59
C THR A 130 14.68 -4.62 4.14
N GLY A 131 15.53 -4.69 5.14
CA GLY A 131 16.12 -3.56 5.85
C GLY A 131 15.78 -3.61 7.32
N ASP A 132 16.18 -2.62 8.08
CA ASP A 132 15.97 -2.61 9.53
C ASP A 132 14.66 -1.87 9.84
N ASP A 133 13.58 -2.63 10.06
CA ASP A 133 12.24 -2.08 10.18
C ASP A 133 11.84 -1.80 11.64
N HIS A 134 11.04 -0.75 11.82
CA HIS A 134 10.41 -0.42 13.08
C HIS A 134 8.89 -0.57 12.96
N ILE A 135 8.31 -1.57 13.63
CA ILE A 135 6.88 -1.86 13.57
C ILE A 135 6.24 -1.58 14.93
N PHE A 136 5.14 -0.85 14.93
CA PHE A 136 4.37 -0.47 16.12
C PHE A 136 2.99 -1.11 16.08
N ASP A 137 2.74 -2.07 16.96
CA ASP A 137 1.49 -2.82 17.04
C ASP A 137 0.67 -2.43 18.28
N TYR A 138 0.19 -1.20 18.29
CA TYR A 138 -0.58 -0.70 19.42
C TYR A 138 -2.07 -1.01 19.36
N PHE A 139 -2.56 -1.45 18.20
CA PHE A 139 -3.98 -1.70 17.97
C PHE A 139 -4.18 -2.90 17.07
N GLY A 140 -5.38 -3.51 17.19
CA GLY A 140 -5.78 -4.62 16.34
C GLY A 140 -5.12 -5.94 16.72
N HIS A 141 -5.13 -6.86 15.77
CA HIS A 141 -4.58 -8.22 15.90
C HIS A 141 -4.17 -8.73 14.51
N GLY A 142 -3.48 -9.86 14.45
CA GLY A 142 -3.16 -10.46 13.16
C GLY A 142 -1.75 -11.03 13.06
N THR A 143 -1.06 -10.73 11.97
CA THR A 143 0.26 -11.30 11.68
C THR A 143 1.25 -10.21 11.26
N ILE A 144 2.43 -10.26 11.84
CA ILE A 144 3.57 -9.41 11.49
C ILE A 144 4.72 -10.31 11.04
N ASN A 145 5.16 -10.13 9.81
CA ASN A 145 6.35 -10.73 9.26
C ASN A 145 7.37 -9.63 8.99
N CYS A 146 8.40 -9.54 9.83
CA CYS A 146 9.38 -8.48 9.74
C CYS A 146 10.26 -8.61 8.50
N GLY A 147 10.76 -9.80 8.21
CA GLY A 147 11.54 -10.06 7.01
C GLY A 147 13.04 -10.15 7.28
N PRO A 148 13.89 -9.97 6.27
CA PRO A 148 15.34 -9.91 6.42
C PRO A 148 15.82 -8.52 6.89
N GLY A 149 16.47 -8.46 8.06
CA GLY A 149 17.01 -7.23 8.63
C GLY A 149 17.34 -7.35 10.09
N HIS A 150 17.40 -6.24 10.76
CA HIS A 150 17.41 -6.17 12.22
C HIS A 150 16.17 -5.40 12.69
N ASP A 151 15.08 -6.13 12.81
CA ASP A 151 13.76 -5.56 12.95
C ASP A 151 13.32 -5.44 14.40
N ILE A 152 12.62 -4.37 14.70
CA ILE A 152 12.12 -4.06 16.02
C ILE A 152 10.62 -3.90 15.98
N VAL A 153 9.91 -4.78 16.69
CA VAL A 153 8.49 -4.57 16.98
C VAL A 153 8.35 -3.93 18.37
N THR A 154 7.61 -2.85 18.44
CA THR A 154 7.24 -2.22 19.70
C THR A 154 5.75 -2.38 19.94
N THR A 155 5.40 -3.04 21.05
CA THR A 155 4.03 -3.35 21.46
C THR A 155 3.76 -2.85 22.86
N ASP A 156 2.53 -2.86 23.30
CA ASP A 156 2.19 -2.65 24.70
C ASP A 156 1.81 -3.99 25.40
N LYS A 157 1.65 -3.93 26.71
CA LYS A 157 1.35 -5.14 27.51
C LYS A 157 -0.02 -5.75 27.19
N SER A 158 -0.96 -4.97 26.69
CA SER A 158 -2.31 -5.42 26.39
C SER A 158 -2.39 -6.12 25.05
N HIS A 159 -1.50 -5.79 24.10
CA HIS A 159 -1.54 -6.26 22.72
C HIS A 159 -0.45 -7.28 22.35
N ILE A 160 0.51 -7.57 23.24
CA ILE A 160 1.63 -8.48 22.95
C ILE A 160 1.20 -9.91 22.53
N HIS A 161 -0.02 -10.28 22.78
CA HIS A 161 -0.57 -11.60 22.39
C HIS A 161 -1.58 -11.51 21.24
N ASP A 162 -1.83 -10.32 20.74
CA ASP A 162 -2.81 -10.10 19.68
C ASP A 162 -2.24 -10.34 18.30
N TYR A 163 -0.89 -10.28 18.18
CA TYR A 163 -0.17 -10.56 16.95
C TYR A 163 0.68 -11.81 17.02
N THR A 164 0.83 -12.47 15.87
CA THR A 164 1.83 -13.52 15.63
C THR A 164 3.00 -12.92 14.90
N TYR A 165 4.21 -13.05 15.47
CA TYR A 165 5.44 -12.46 14.94
C TYR A 165 6.28 -13.51 14.23
N HIS A 166 6.79 -13.17 13.04
CA HIS A 166 7.69 -14.00 12.23
C HIS A 166 8.89 -13.19 11.78
N GLY A 167 10.10 -13.73 11.97
CA GLY A 167 11.35 -13.12 11.52
C GLY A 167 11.65 -11.76 12.15
N CYS A 168 11.18 -11.51 13.37
CA CYS A 168 11.44 -10.27 14.10
C CYS A 168 12.53 -10.55 15.16
N GLU A 169 13.66 -9.83 15.09
CA GLU A 169 14.78 -10.05 16.02
C GLU A 169 14.49 -9.51 17.41
N VAL A 170 13.73 -8.43 17.49
CA VAL A 170 13.39 -7.79 18.77
C VAL A 170 11.89 -7.51 18.85
N VAL A 171 11.23 -8.06 19.86
CA VAL A 171 9.88 -7.65 20.26
C VAL A 171 9.97 -7.07 21.66
N LYS A 172 9.65 -5.79 21.82
CA LYS A 172 9.77 -5.08 23.10
C LYS A 172 8.47 -4.42 23.50
N ILE A 173 8.25 -4.36 24.82
CA ILE A 173 7.13 -3.61 25.40
C ILE A 173 7.62 -2.17 25.67
N GLY A 174 6.92 -1.19 25.14
CA GLY A 174 7.24 0.22 25.35
C GLY A 174 6.30 1.14 24.58
N PHE A 175 6.39 2.42 24.88
CA PHE A 175 5.86 3.48 24.01
C PHE A 175 7.05 4.17 23.36
N PRO A 176 6.92 4.71 22.14
CA PRO A 176 7.96 5.48 21.50
C PRO A 176 8.26 6.77 22.25
#